data_0859c79643bd3ad1f68014bccd217978
#
_entry.id   0859c79643bd3ad1f68014bccd217978
#
_cell.length_a   1.000
_cell.length_b   1.000
_cell.length_c   1.000
_cell.angle_alpha   90.00
_cell.angle_beta   90.00
_cell.angle_gamma   90.00
#
_symmetry.space_group_name_H-M   'P 1'
#
loop_
_entity.id
_entity.type
_entity.pdbx_description
1 polymer ?
#
loop_
_entity_poly.entity_id
_entity_poly.type
_entity_poly.pdbx_seq_one_letter_code
_entity_poly.pdbx_strand_id
1 'polypeptide(L)'
;MNVAIIVFDKFTDVDLWLMWDLLNRVRLENWQVRILGDKDSHVSATGISISMHGKIEEANRADAVLFVSGQGTREKMRDENWLKRFNLNPEKQFIGSICSGSLILAALGLLKGKTATTYPTSKIALEGFGVEVVEKPIVVNGNVATAGGCLALQYLCGWTIENLVGQDWRELVLKSVQPVGEGLFFKDVENLIKLYVTPTKAKTV
;
A
#
# COMPACT_ATOMS: atom_id res chain seq x y z
N MET A 1 -2.85 -3.35 -16.62
CA MET A 1 -2.21 -3.46 -15.29
C MET A 1 -3.28 -3.42 -14.24
N ASN A 2 -3.21 -4.35 -13.28
CA ASN A 2 -4.24 -4.54 -12.27
C ASN A 2 -3.66 -4.22 -10.89
N VAL A 3 -4.27 -3.27 -10.19
CA VAL A 3 -3.91 -2.91 -8.82
C VAL A 3 -5.02 -3.36 -7.88
N ALA A 4 -4.68 -4.19 -6.91
CA ALA A 4 -5.59 -4.69 -5.88
C ALA A 4 -5.40 -3.91 -4.58
N ILE A 5 -6.46 -3.31 -4.05
CA ILE A 5 -6.50 -2.74 -2.71
C ILE A 5 -7.22 -3.75 -1.81
N ILE A 6 -6.53 -4.27 -0.80
CA ILE A 6 -7.07 -5.27 0.12
C ILE A 6 -7.70 -4.58 1.31
N VAL A 7 -8.99 -4.87 1.50
CA VAL A 7 -9.84 -4.29 2.54
C VAL A 7 -10.42 -5.38 3.44
N PHE A 8 -10.66 -5.05 4.67
CA PHE A 8 -11.24 -5.89 5.73
C PHE A 8 -12.05 -5.02 6.70
N ASP A 9 -12.89 -5.61 7.54
CA ASP A 9 -13.69 -4.85 8.52
C ASP A 9 -12.83 -3.99 9.45
N LYS A 10 -13.35 -2.85 9.85
CA LYS A 10 -12.69 -1.82 10.67
C LYS A 10 -11.43 -1.25 10.02
N PHE A 11 -11.42 -1.16 8.68
CA PHE A 11 -10.36 -0.46 7.94
C PHE A 11 -10.40 1.05 8.23
N THR A 12 -9.27 1.72 8.07
CA THR A 12 -9.16 3.18 8.20
C THR A 12 -9.65 3.85 6.91
N ASP A 13 -10.66 4.70 7.03
CA ASP A 13 -11.35 5.32 5.88
C ASP A 13 -10.40 6.10 4.98
N VAL A 14 -9.58 6.98 5.54
CA VAL A 14 -8.66 7.81 4.76
C VAL A 14 -7.65 6.98 3.97
N ASP A 15 -7.24 5.81 4.48
CA ASP A 15 -6.30 4.93 3.79
C ASP A 15 -6.91 4.40 2.49
N LEU A 16 -8.16 3.95 2.56
CA LEU A 16 -8.83 3.44 1.38
C LEU A 16 -9.12 4.55 0.38
N TRP A 17 -9.74 5.63 0.82
CA TRP A 17 -10.22 6.66 -0.11
C TRP A 17 -9.08 7.45 -0.76
N LEU A 18 -8.02 7.75 -0.02
CA LEU A 18 -6.85 8.42 -0.59
C LEU A 18 -6.11 7.51 -1.57
N MET A 19 -5.95 6.21 -1.23
CA MET A 19 -5.33 5.22 -2.12
C MET A 19 -6.17 5.04 -3.39
N TRP A 20 -7.47 4.89 -3.24
CA TRP A 20 -8.41 4.76 -4.36
C TRP A 20 -8.37 5.96 -5.29
N ASP A 21 -8.44 7.17 -4.74
CA ASP A 21 -8.44 8.40 -5.53
C ASP A 21 -7.12 8.57 -6.29
N LEU A 22 -5.98 8.45 -5.61
CA LEU A 22 -4.66 8.62 -6.22
C LEU A 22 -4.42 7.62 -7.36
N LEU A 23 -4.70 6.35 -7.14
CA LEU A 23 -4.48 5.30 -8.13
C LEU A 23 -5.42 5.44 -9.34
N ASN A 24 -6.67 5.87 -9.14
CA ASN A 24 -7.62 6.08 -10.24
C ASN A 24 -7.40 7.38 -11.03
N ARG A 25 -6.41 8.21 -10.65
CA ARG A 25 -5.99 9.36 -11.47
C ARG A 25 -5.08 8.96 -12.64
N VAL A 26 -4.55 7.75 -12.67
CA VAL A 26 -3.90 7.17 -13.84
C VAL A 26 -4.96 6.87 -14.90
N ARG A 27 -4.84 7.47 -16.09
CA ARG A 27 -5.85 7.42 -17.18
C ARG A 27 -5.32 6.64 -18.37
N LEU A 28 -4.94 5.37 -18.15
CA LEU A 28 -4.52 4.44 -19.20
C LEU A 28 -5.61 3.37 -19.40
N GLU A 29 -5.87 2.96 -20.64
CA GLU A 29 -6.89 1.94 -20.98
C GLU A 29 -6.67 0.62 -20.25
N ASN A 30 -5.42 0.21 -20.10
CA ASN A 30 -5.03 -1.04 -19.46
C ASN A 30 -4.77 -0.90 -17.95
N TRP A 31 -5.18 0.20 -17.32
CA TRP A 31 -5.05 0.45 -15.90
C TRP A 31 -6.36 0.19 -15.17
N GLN A 32 -6.35 -0.72 -14.23
CA GLN A 32 -7.53 -1.06 -13.44
C GLN A 32 -7.17 -1.12 -11.95
N VAL A 33 -7.94 -0.44 -11.12
CA VAL A 33 -7.85 -0.51 -9.65
C VAL A 33 -9.09 -1.22 -9.12
N ARG A 34 -8.90 -2.18 -8.21
CA ARG A 34 -10.01 -2.93 -7.63
C ARG A 34 -9.87 -3.01 -6.11
N ILE A 35 -10.98 -2.85 -5.42
CA ILE A 35 -11.09 -3.05 -3.97
C ILE A 35 -11.54 -4.49 -3.75
N LEU A 36 -10.72 -5.28 -3.07
CA LEU A 36 -10.93 -6.70 -2.85
C LEU A 36 -11.10 -7.01 -1.36
N GLY A 37 -12.01 -7.91 -1.05
CA GLY A 37 -12.31 -8.33 0.32
C GLY A 37 -12.65 -9.81 0.43
N ASP A 38 -12.72 -10.31 1.66
CA ASP A 38 -13.12 -11.70 1.94
C ASP A 38 -14.64 -11.87 2.05
N LYS A 39 -15.40 -10.77 2.07
CA LYS A 39 -16.86 -10.66 2.05
C LYS A 39 -17.31 -9.83 0.85
N ASP A 40 -18.60 -9.74 0.61
CA ASP A 40 -19.16 -8.90 -0.46
C ASP A 40 -19.15 -7.39 -0.08
N SER A 41 -19.14 -7.10 1.22
CA SER A 41 -19.00 -5.74 1.76
C SER A 41 -18.21 -5.74 3.07
N HIS A 42 -17.58 -4.61 3.37
CA HIS A 42 -16.88 -4.36 4.63
C HIS A 42 -17.30 -3.02 5.23
N VAL A 43 -17.23 -2.93 6.56
CA VAL A 43 -17.55 -1.73 7.30
C VAL A 43 -16.25 -1.11 7.84
N SER A 44 -16.07 0.18 7.59
CA SER A 44 -14.90 0.95 8.05
C SER A 44 -14.87 1.16 9.57
N ALA A 45 -13.78 1.71 10.07
CA ALA A 45 -13.65 2.07 11.49
C ALA A 45 -14.66 3.16 11.92
N THR A 46 -15.12 4.01 10.99
CA THR A 46 -16.11 5.06 11.25
C THR A 46 -17.55 4.66 10.90
N GLY A 47 -17.77 3.43 10.40
CA GLY A 47 -19.09 2.88 10.12
C GLY A 47 -19.56 3.00 8.67
N ILE A 48 -18.70 3.41 7.73
CA ILE A 48 -19.05 3.43 6.30
C ILE A 48 -18.99 2.01 5.75
N SER A 49 -20.12 1.54 5.18
CA SER A 49 -20.17 0.25 4.48
C SER A 49 -19.83 0.44 3.01
N ILE A 50 -18.94 -0.41 2.49
CA ILE A 50 -18.55 -0.40 1.08
C ILE A 50 -18.63 -1.80 0.48
N SER A 51 -19.09 -1.88 -0.78
CA SER A 51 -19.10 -3.12 -1.55
C SER A 51 -17.74 -3.39 -2.17
N MET A 52 -17.33 -4.67 -2.20
CA MET A 52 -16.09 -5.10 -2.83
C MET A 52 -16.28 -5.29 -4.34
N HIS A 53 -15.20 -5.06 -5.10
CA HIS A 53 -15.19 -5.32 -6.53
C HIS A 53 -14.89 -6.80 -6.84
N GLY A 54 -14.47 -7.59 -5.85
CA GLY A 54 -14.15 -9.01 -5.98
C GLY A 54 -13.54 -9.59 -4.72
N LYS A 55 -13.08 -10.83 -4.84
CA LYS A 55 -12.53 -11.63 -3.73
C LYS A 55 -11.03 -11.42 -3.58
N ILE A 56 -10.50 -11.59 -2.36
CA ILE A 56 -9.07 -11.37 -2.05
C ILE A 56 -8.13 -12.27 -2.86
N GLU A 57 -8.56 -13.45 -3.31
CA GLU A 57 -7.74 -14.35 -4.13
C GLU A 57 -7.38 -13.76 -5.49
N GLU A 58 -8.13 -12.80 -5.98
CA GLU A 58 -7.82 -12.10 -7.23
C GLU A 58 -6.53 -11.28 -7.13
N ALA A 59 -6.14 -10.88 -5.90
CA ALA A 59 -4.86 -10.25 -5.61
C ALA A 59 -3.65 -11.09 -6.04
N ASN A 60 -3.78 -12.42 -6.06
CA ASN A 60 -2.70 -13.34 -6.43
C ASN A 60 -2.28 -13.21 -7.91
N ARG A 61 -3.07 -12.50 -8.73
CA ARG A 61 -2.80 -12.26 -10.15
C ARG A 61 -2.66 -10.77 -10.50
N ALA A 62 -2.77 -9.89 -9.50
CA ALA A 62 -2.60 -8.45 -9.70
C ALA A 62 -1.12 -8.09 -9.90
N ASP A 63 -0.85 -7.02 -10.64
CA ASP A 63 0.50 -6.47 -10.81
C ASP A 63 0.98 -5.75 -9.55
N ALA A 64 0.04 -5.14 -8.80
CA ALA A 64 0.31 -4.59 -7.48
C ALA A 64 -0.79 -4.97 -6.47
N VAL A 65 -0.38 -5.17 -5.20
CA VAL A 65 -1.26 -5.50 -4.08
C VAL A 65 -0.97 -4.58 -2.90
N LEU A 66 -1.95 -3.80 -2.51
CA LEU A 66 -1.81 -2.79 -1.46
C LEU A 66 -2.78 -3.06 -0.31
N PHE A 67 -2.26 -3.16 0.90
CA PHE A 67 -3.04 -3.42 2.09
C PHE A 67 -3.34 -2.11 2.84
N VAL A 68 -4.61 -1.84 3.09
CA VAL A 68 -5.04 -0.75 3.98
C VAL A 68 -4.68 -1.05 5.43
N SER A 69 -4.82 -0.07 6.31
CA SER A 69 -4.72 -0.25 7.76
C SER A 69 -6.08 -0.22 8.45
N GLY A 70 -6.06 -0.34 9.76
CA GLY A 70 -7.23 -0.17 10.62
C GLY A 70 -7.17 -1.05 11.86
N GLN A 71 -8.21 -0.93 12.68
CA GLN A 71 -8.33 -1.74 13.90
C GLN A 71 -8.42 -3.25 13.57
N GLY A 72 -9.04 -3.59 12.44
CA GLY A 72 -9.16 -4.96 11.95
C GLY A 72 -7.84 -5.63 11.57
N THR A 73 -6.76 -4.86 11.36
CA THR A 73 -5.42 -5.40 11.07
C THR A 73 -4.97 -6.43 12.11
N ARG A 74 -5.25 -6.16 13.40
CA ARG A 74 -4.84 -7.03 14.51
C ARG A 74 -5.58 -8.37 14.55
N GLU A 75 -6.78 -8.41 14.00
CA GLU A 75 -7.55 -9.64 13.81
C GLU A 75 -6.98 -10.39 12.59
N LYS A 76 -6.81 -9.70 11.47
CA LYS A 76 -6.38 -10.29 10.18
C LYS A 76 -4.94 -10.84 10.21
N MET A 77 -4.01 -10.20 10.92
CA MET A 77 -2.64 -10.73 11.04
C MET A 77 -2.55 -12.06 11.81
N ARG A 78 -3.62 -12.47 12.51
CA ARG A 78 -3.72 -13.74 13.25
C ARG A 78 -4.67 -14.74 12.63
N ASP A 79 -5.40 -14.34 11.60
CA ASP A 79 -6.35 -15.19 10.90
C ASP A 79 -5.63 -16.03 9.84
N GLU A 80 -5.13 -17.20 10.26
CA GLU A 80 -4.39 -18.10 9.35
C GLU A 80 -5.21 -18.50 8.12
N ASN A 81 -6.53 -18.67 8.26
CA ASN A 81 -7.37 -19.05 7.13
C ASN A 81 -7.49 -17.91 6.12
N TRP A 82 -7.53 -16.68 6.59
CA TRP A 82 -7.51 -15.50 5.73
C TRP A 82 -6.14 -15.31 5.06
N LEU A 83 -5.05 -15.44 5.82
CA LEU A 83 -3.67 -15.31 5.32
C LEU A 83 -3.34 -16.35 4.25
N LYS A 84 -3.76 -17.61 4.42
CA LYS A 84 -3.54 -18.71 3.46
C LYS A 84 -4.18 -18.48 2.08
N ARG A 85 -5.11 -17.54 1.96
CA ARG A 85 -5.74 -17.17 0.67
C ARG A 85 -4.82 -16.34 -0.22
N PHE A 86 -3.75 -15.77 0.35
CA PHE A 86 -2.74 -15.02 -0.39
C PHE A 86 -1.56 -15.90 -0.78
N ASN A 87 -1.28 -15.94 -2.08
CA ASN A 87 -0.09 -16.54 -2.68
C ASN A 87 0.65 -15.46 -3.48
N LEU A 88 1.16 -14.44 -2.74
CA LEU A 88 1.81 -13.28 -3.34
C LEU A 88 3.27 -13.57 -3.67
N ASN A 89 3.73 -13.09 -4.82
CA ASN A 89 5.11 -13.25 -5.28
C ASN A 89 5.80 -11.89 -5.47
N PRO A 90 6.69 -11.48 -4.53
CA PRO A 90 7.41 -10.21 -4.65
C PRO A 90 8.40 -10.15 -5.83
N GLU A 91 8.70 -11.25 -6.51
CA GLU A 91 9.52 -11.21 -7.74
C GLU A 91 8.72 -10.74 -8.96
N LYS A 92 7.38 -10.83 -8.88
CA LYS A 92 6.48 -10.52 -10.00
C LYS A 92 5.50 -9.40 -9.69
N GLN A 93 5.23 -9.14 -8.41
CA GLN A 93 4.22 -8.20 -7.95
C GLN A 93 4.83 -7.09 -7.11
N PHE A 94 4.32 -5.89 -7.21
CA PHE A 94 4.59 -4.82 -6.26
C PHE A 94 3.63 -4.95 -5.08
N ILE A 95 4.17 -5.12 -3.87
CA ILE A 95 3.36 -5.38 -2.68
C ILE A 95 3.60 -4.28 -1.67
N GLY A 96 2.55 -3.64 -1.21
CA GLY A 96 2.68 -2.53 -0.29
C GLY A 96 1.65 -2.52 0.83
N SER A 97 1.96 -1.77 1.88
CA SER A 97 1.02 -1.52 2.96
C SER A 97 1.17 -0.13 3.55
N ILE A 98 0.07 0.36 4.10
CA ILE A 98 0.04 1.62 4.82
C ILE A 98 -0.15 1.38 6.32
N CYS A 99 0.48 2.20 7.16
CA CYS A 99 0.24 2.27 8.59
C CYS A 99 0.35 0.88 9.25
N SER A 100 -0.63 0.41 10.02
CA SER A 100 -0.65 -0.91 10.64
C SER A 100 -0.79 -2.08 9.65
N GLY A 101 -1.09 -1.82 8.36
CA GLY A 101 -1.13 -2.86 7.34
C GLY A 101 0.18 -3.63 7.17
N SER A 102 1.32 -3.05 7.59
CA SER A 102 2.62 -3.73 7.66
C SER A 102 2.61 -5.00 8.52
N LEU A 103 1.74 -5.08 9.51
CA LEU A 103 1.56 -6.30 10.34
C LEU A 103 1.05 -7.48 9.51
N ILE A 104 0.20 -7.21 8.51
CA ILE A 104 -0.28 -8.25 7.59
C ILE A 104 0.87 -8.72 6.70
N LEU A 105 1.69 -7.79 6.16
CA LEU A 105 2.86 -8.17 5.36
C LEU A 105 3.85 -9.01 6.16
N ALA A 106 4.05 -8.68 7.44
CA ALA A 106 4.89 -9.47 8.35
C ALA A 106 4.32 -10.87 8.59
N ALA A 107 3.00 -10.97 8.85
CA ALA A 107 2.32 -12.25 9.02
C ALA A 107 2.36 -13.13 7.78
N LEU A 108 2.35 -12.52 6.58
CA LEU A 108 2.57 -13.21 5.30
C LEU A 108 4.05 -13.59 5.04
N GLY A 109 4.97 -13.24 5.95
CA GLY A 109 6.40 -13.54 5.81
C GLY A 109 7.15 -12.62 4.84
N LEU A 110 6.49 -11.62 4.28
CA LEU A 110 7.03 -10.73 3.23
C LEU A 110 8.08 -9.73 3.76
N LEU A 111 8.15 -9.54 5.08
CA LEU A 111 9.10 -8.63 5.74
C LEU A 111 10.23 -9.36 6.48
N LYS A 112 10.34 -10.69 6.35
CA LYS A 112 11.38 -11.46 7.03
C LYS A 112 12.78 -11.01 6.59
N GLY A 113 13.62 -10.62 7.56
CA GLY A 113 14.99 -10.13 7.32
C GLY A 113 15.07 -8.78 6.61
N LYS A 114 13.99 -7.99 6.65
CA LYS A 114 13.93 -6.66 6.05
C LYS A 114 13.69 -5.60 7.12
N THR A 115 14.04 -4.36 6.79
CA THR A 115 13.58 -3.19 7.56
C THR A 115 12.18 -2.79 7.07
N ALA A 116 11.37 -2.19 7.96
CA ALA A 116 10.05 -1.69 7.60
C ALA A 116 9.70 -0.44 8.39
N THR A 117 8.67 0.26 7.94
CA THR A 117 8.02 1.32 8.74
C THR A 117 6.57 0.96 9.01
N THR A 118 6.01 1.56 10.04
CA THR A 118 4.62 1.37 10.45
C THR A 118 4.13 2.59 11.22
N TYR A 119 2.86 2.59 11.61
CA TYR A 119 2.35 3.59 12.55
C TYR A 119 2.91 3.32 13.96
N PRO A 120 3.26 4.34 14.77
CA PRO A 120 3.93 4.15 16.05
C PRO A 120 3.28 3.15 17.00
N THR A 121 1.94 3.10 17.07
CA THR A 121 1.21 2.14 17.94
C THR A 121 1.30 0.68 17.47
N SER A 122 1.83 0.43 16.29
CA SER A 122 2.04 -0.92 15.74
C SER A 122 3.50 -1.37 15.77
N LYS A 123 4.43 -0.49 16.18
CA LYS A 123 5.88 -0.74 16.19
C LYS A 123 6.22 -2.02 16.97
N ILE A 124 5.83 -2.09 18.24
CA ILE A 124 6.14 -3.25 19.10
C ILE A 124 5.59 -4.56 18.51
N ALA A 125 4.37 -4.51 17.93
CA ALA A 125 3.78 -5.69 17.31
C ALA A 125 4.54 -6.12 16.06
N LEU A 126 5.06 -5.17 15.25
CA LEU A 126 5.84 -5.46 14.06
C LEU A 126 7.23 -6.00 14.41
N GLU A 127 7.88 -5.44 15.43
CA GLU A 127 9.14 -5.93 15.99
C GLU A 127 9.02 -7.37 16.51
N GLY A 128 7.84 -7.74 17.04
CA GLY A 128 7.51 -9.10 17.46
C GLY A 128 7.56 -10.15 16.33
N PHE A 129 7.50 -9.74 15.07
CA PHE A 129 7.75 -10.59 13.90
C PHE A 129 9.23 -10.66 13.50
N GLY A 130 10.15 -10.07 14.28
CA GLY A 130 11.58 -10.01 13.96
C GLY A 130 11.92 -9.00 12.85
N VAL A 131 11.07 -8.02 12.64
CA VAL A 131 11.25 -6.94 11.65
C VAL A 131 11.95 -5.75 12.32
N GLU A 132 13.01 -5.24 11.71
CA GLU A 132 13.63 -3.99 12.14
C GLU A 132 12.75 -2.81 11.73
N VAL A 133 12.20 -2.07 12.72
CA VAL A 133 11.32 -0.93 12.46
C VAL A 133 12.09 0.38 12.48
N VAL A 134 12.01 1.11 11.37
CA VAL A 134 12.65 2.42 11.21
C VAL A 134 11.58 3.52 11.05
N GLU A 135 11.87 4.70 11.62
CA GLU A 135 10.97 5.86 11.58
C GLU A 135 11.20 6.66 10.29
N LYS A 136 10.60 6.16 9.19
CA LYS A 136 10.64 6.79 7.88
C LYS A 136 9.24 6.84 7.28
N PRO A 137 8.90 7.82 6.42
CA PRO A 137 7.59 7.87 5.80
C PRO A 137 7.31 6.67 4.89
N ILE A 138 8.35 6.14 4.23
CA ILE A 138 8.28 4.92 3.43
C ILE A 138 9.59 4.15 3.53
N VAL A 139 9.49 2.81 3.50
CA VAL A 139 10.63 1.88 3.39
C VAL A 139 10.35 0.94 2.24
N VAL A 140 11.31 0.80 1.33
CA VAL A 140 11.20 -0.04 0.14
C VAL A 140 12.30 -1.09 0.14
N ASN A 141 11.93 -2.36 -0.02
CA ASN A 141 12.84 -3.49 -0.15
C ASN A 141 12.51 -4.25 -1.45
N GLY A 142 13.13 -3.88 -2.55
CA GLY A 142 12.78 -4.40 -3.86
C GLY A 142 11.32 -4.07 -4.22
N ASN A 143 10.52 -5.09 -4.44
CA ASN A 143 9.11 -4.94 -4.78
C ASN A 143 8.17 -4.96 -3.54
N VAL A 144 8.70 -4.82 -2.33
CA VAL A 144 7.90 -4.73 -1.11
C VAL A 144 8.11 -3.37 -0.46
N ALA A 145 7.03 -2.64 -0.18
CA ALA A 145 7.05 -1.33 0.44
C ALA A 145 6.13 -1.26 1.66
N THR A 146 6.56 -0.52 2.68
CA THR A 146 5.73 -0.15 3.82
C THR A 146 5.75 1.37 3.99
N ALA A 147 4.61 1.98 4.29
CA ALA A 147 4.49 3.41 4.56
C ALA A 147 3.92 3.68 5.95
N GLY A 148 4.51 4.64 6.66
CA GLY A 148 4.23 4.94 8.07
C GLY A 148 3.26 6.10 8.25
N GLY A 149 1.99 5.79 8.59
CA GLY A 149 0.94 6.79 8.80
C GLY A 149 0.16 7.16 7.53
N CYS A 150 -1.13 7.49 7.71
CA CYS A 150 -2.09 7.59 6.60
C CYS A 150 -1.66 8.55 5.47
N LEU A 151 -1.09 9.71 5.79
CA LEU A 151 -0.66 10.68 4.78
C LEU A 151 0.59 10.24 4.00
N ALA A 152 1.31 9.20 4.48
CA ALA A 152 2.40 8.58 3.72
C ALA A 152 1.90 7.75 2.51
N LEU A 153 0.58 7.64 2.32
CA LEU A 153 -0.02 7.04 1.11
C LEU A 153 0.45 7.68 -0.18
N GLN A 154 0.76 8.98 -0.17
CA GLN A 154 1.31 9.65 -1.34
C GLN A 154 2.61 8.98 -1.83
N TYR A 155 3.47 8.57 -0.88
CA TYR A 155 4.72 7.87 -1.22
C TYR A 155 4.44 6.44 -1.71
N LEU A 156 3.52 5.73 -1.05
CA LEU A 156 3.18 4.36 -1.43
C LEU A 156 2.51 4.30 -2.80
N CYS A 157 1.52 5.16 -3.06
CA CYS A 157 0.86 5.25 -4.36
C CYS A 157 1.83 5.75 -5.44
N GLY A 158 2.67 6.75 -5.12
CA GLY A 158 3.71 7.24 -6.02
C GLY A 158 4.68 6.14 -6.43
N TRP A 159 5.19 5.38 -5.47
CA TRP A 159 6.04 4.22 -5.72
C TRP A 159 5.35 3.17 -6.60
N THR A 160 4.09 2.85 -6.32
CA THR A 160 3.32 1.87 -7.11
C THR A 160 3.12 2.34 -8.55
N ILE A 161 2.71 3.59 -8.75
CA ILE A 161 2.49 4.18 -10.08
C ILE A 161 3.80 4.22 -10.87
N GLU A 162 4.89 4.70 -10.26
CA GLU A 162 6.19 4.80 -10.94
C GLU A 162 6.69 3.45 -11.44
N ASN A 163 6.58 2.41 -10.62
CA ASN A 163 7.06 1.08 -10.99
C ASN A 163 6.18 0.38 -12.05
N LEU A 164 4.91 0.73 -12.16
CA LEU A 164 3.99 0.12 -13.11
C LEU A 164 3.90 0.90 -14.43
N VAL A 165 3.92 2.25 -14.38
CA VAL A 165 3.61 3.10 -15.54
C VAL A 165 4.56 4.28 -15.71
N GLY A 166 5.58 4.42 -14.86
CA GLY A 166 6.67 5.37 -15.01
C GLY A 166 6.51 6.67 -14.21
N GLN A 167 7.61 7.42 -14.19
CA GLN A 167 7.78 8.64 -13.42
C GLN A 167 6.78 9.74 -13.81
N ASP A 168 6.50 9.91 -15.09
CA ASP A 168 5.62 10.98 -15.58
C ASP A 168 4.21 10.86 -14.99
N TRP A 169 3.68 9.64 -14.91
CA TRP A 169 2.38 9.38 -14.29
C TRP A 169 2.42 9.61 -12.77
N ARG A 170 3.49 9.21 -12.09
CA ARG A 170 3.66 9.52 -10.68
C ARG A 170 3.61 11.02 -10.43
N GLU A 171 4.39 11.80 -11.18
CA GLU A 171 4.46 13.26 -11.02
C GLU A 171 3.11 13.92 -11.31
N LEU A 172 2.46 13.52 -12.40
CA LEU A 172 1.14 14.05 -12.78
C LEU A 172 0.11 13.79 -11.67
N VAL A 173 0.03 12.56 -11.15
CA VAL A 173 -0.93 12.18 -10.12
C VAL A 173 -0.65 12.91 -8.81
N LEU A 174 0.59 12.87 -8.32
CA LEU A 174 0.92 13.51 -7.04
C LEU A 174 0.76 15.02 -7.10
N LYS A 175 1.13 15.67 -8.21
CA LYS A 175 0.92 17.10 -8.41
C LYS A 175 -0.55 17.50 -8.36
N SER A 176 -1.45 16.65 -8.86
CA SER A 176 -2.88 16.95 -8.93
C SER A 176 -3.60 17.00 -7.57
N VAL A 177 -2.98 16.52 -6.50
CA VAL A 177 -3.55 16.49 -5.13
C VAL A 177 -2.83 17.42 -4.15
N GLN A 178 -1.78 18.10 -4.58
CA GLN A 178 -1.07 19.02 -3.72
C GLN A 178 -1.85 20.33 -3.52
N PRO A 179 -1.71 20.98 -2.37
CA PRO A 179 -2.30 22.30 -2.15
C PRO A 179 -1.87 23.31 -3.22
N VAL A 180 -2.79 24.19 -3.61
CA VAL A 180 -2.50 25.31 -4.50
C VAL A 180 -1.68 26.34 -3.74
N GLY A 181 -0.57 26.83 -4.33
CA GLY A 181 0.29 27.83 -3.71
C GLY A 181 1.71 27.83 -4.28
N GLU A 182 2.69 28.27 -3.51
CA GLU A 182 4.08 28.50 -3.94
C GLU A 182 4.89 27.23 -4.27
N GLY A 183 4.27 26.09 -4.30
CA GLY A 183 4.88 24.82 -4.72
C GLY A 183 5.93 24.23 -3.76
N LEU A 184 6.16 24.84 -2.60
CA LEU A 184 7.10 24.33 -1.59
C LEU A 184 6.74 22.91 -1.14
N PHE A 185 5.47 22.69 -0.85
CA PHE A 185 4.99 21.40 -0.38
C PHE A 185 5.16 20.29 -1.43
N PHE A 186 4.96 20.63 -2.70
CA PHE A 186 5.13 19.71 -3.82
C PHE A 186 6.59 19.28 -4.00
N LYS A 187 7.53 20.25 -3.97
CA LYS A 187 8.98 19.95 -4.06
C LYS A 187 9.46 19.07 -2.92
N ASP A 188 8.94 19.29 -1.71
CA ASP A 188 9.28 18.47 -0.54
C ASP A 188 8.77 17.05 -0.68
N VAL A 189 7.54 16.83 -1.18
CA VAL A 189 7.00 15.49 -1.45
C VAL A 189 7.82 14.76 -2.51
N GLU A 190 8.17 15.41 -3.62
CA GLU A 190 9.02 14.82 -4.65
C GLU A 190 10.42 14.46 -4.13
N ASN A 191 11.04 15.35 -3.38
CA ASN A 191 12.35 15.10 -2.80
C ASN A 191 12.32 13.95 -1.82
N LEU A 192 11.28 13.84 -1.00
CA LEU A 192 11.09 12.75 -0.07
C LEU A 192 10.86 11.41 -0.79
N ILE A 193 10.07 11.39 -1.86
CA ILE A 193 9.89 10.18 -2.68
C ILE A 193 11.24 9.76 -3.27
N LYS A 194 11.98 10.66 -3.90
CA LYS A 194 13.31 10.37 -4.47
C LYS A 194 14.32 9.88 -3.40
N LEU A 195 14.23 10.42 -2.19
CA LEU A 195 15.12 10.04 -1.09
C LEU A 195 14.86 8.66 -0.52
N TYR A 196 13.57 8.22 -0.50
CA TYR A 196 13.15 6.99 0.18
C TYR A 196 12.74 5.85 -0.76
N VAL A 197 12.62 6.11 -2.06
CA VAL A 197 12.39 5.07 -3.07
C VAL A 197 13.73 4.70 -3.68
N THR A 198 14.22 3.51 -3.38
CA THR A 198 15.38 2.94 -4.09
C THR A 198 14.92 2.51 -5.47
N PRO A 199 15.56 2.98 -6.56
CA PRO A 199 15.18 2.54 -7.90
C PRO A 199 15.23 1.01 -7.97
N THR A 200 14.10 0.39 -8.23
CA THR A 200 14.08 -1.03 -8.61
C THR A 200 14.83 -1.12 -9.92
N LYS A 201 15.83 -2.00 -10.02
CA LYS A 201 16.59 -2.21 -11.26
C LYS A 201 15.58 -2.41 -12.39
N ALA A 202 15.60 -1.52 -13.37
CA ALA A 202 14.79 -1.65 -14.58
C ALA A 202 14.98 -3.07 -15.12
N LYS A 203 13.89 -3.79 -15.35
CA LYS A 203 13.94 -5.02 -16.13
C LYS A 203 14.44 -4.60 -17.51
N THR A 204 15.68 -4.95 -17.82
CA THR A 204 16.18 -4.90 -19.20
C THR A 204 15.31 -5.85 -20.01
N VAL A 205 14.59 -5.29 -20.97
CA VAL A 205 13.77 -6.02 -21.94
C VAL A 205 14.69 -6.74 -22.90
#